data_32d32f2209bc662b2523bdc5624ddddd
#
_entry.id   32d32f2209bc662b2523bdc5624ddddd
#
_cell.length_a   1.000
_cell.length_b   1.000
_cell.length_c   1.000
_cell.angle_alpha   90.00
_cell.angle_beta   90.00
_cell.angle_gamma   90.00
#
_symmetry.space_group_name_H-M   'P 1'
#
loop_
_entity.id
_entity.type
_entity.pdbx_description
1 polymer ?
#
loop_
_entity_poly.entity_id
_entity_poly.type
_entity_poly.pdbx_seq_one_letter_code
_entity_poly.pdbx_strand_id
1 'polypeptide(L)'
;VVEFIIKDCDAGIACAELPWRVTTKSEAMRTTKALAWAIKSRMSLVAASPLFNEGNDYWEEAYQINAAALKALTENGYELFTTCTDINTYGDGKGAAFRQIVASAADYAVTPRDKETIWQHAKTGTMGSIQHHIWHIGYIGCGMDNTFKCATCPTQELVDAFETLDGQPVLNLNKPYLDERHLQPNYNINNTLYDPNNPYVNRDPRLHETALCNGDQIVWDNGKIWNVDIYEG
;
A
#
# COMPACT_ATOMS: atom_id res chain seq x y z
N VAL A 1 18.46 -13.37 -16.44
CA VAL A 1 17.46 -13.79 -15.43
C VAL A 1 16.11 -13.20 -15.77
N VAL A 2 16.00 -11.87 -15.96
CA VAL A 2 14.72 -11.18 -16.23
C VAL A 2 14.03 -11.72 -17.49
N GLU A 3 14.74 -11.87 -18.61
CA GLU A 3 14.18 -12.45 -19.83
C GLU A 3 13.59 -13.84 -19.63
N PHE A 4 14.22 -14.65 -18.81
CA PHE A 4 13.70 -15.99 -18.48
C PHE A 4 12.37 -15.90 -17.73
N ILE A 5 12.28 -15.03 -16.72
CA ILE A 5 11.06 -14.80 -15.96
C ILE A 5 9.94 -14.27 -16.87
N ILE A 6 10.25 -13.32 -17.76
CA ILE A 6 9.28 -12.77 -18.72
C ILE A 6 8.74 -13.87 -19.64
N LYS A 7 9.61 -14.76 -20.17
CA LYS A 7 9.19 -15.90 -20.99
C LYS A 7 8.28 -16.88 -20.26
N ASP A 8 8.57 -17.17 -19.00
CA ASP A 8 7.71 -18.01 -18.17
C ASP A 8 6.34 -17.35 -17.93
N CYS A 9 6.33 -16.03 -17.67
CA CYS A 9 5.09 -15.27 -17.58
C CYS A 9 4.28 -15.32 -18.88
N ASP A 10 4.94 -15.16 -20.04
CA ASP A 10 4.28 -15.22 -21.36
C ASP A 10 3.68 -16.60 -21.63
N ALA A 11 4.37 -17.68 -21.25
CA ALA A 11 3.84 -19.02 -21.34
C ALA A 11 2.59 -19.20 -20.44
N GLY A 12 2.63 -18.66 -19.23
CA GLY A 12 1.48 -18.68 -18.31
C GLY A 12 0.30 -17.86 -18.83
N ILE A 13 0.54 -16.68 -19.38
CA ILE A 13 -0.49 -15.81 -19.97
C ILE A 13 -1.14 -16.49 -21.17
N ALA A 14 -0.36 -17.16 -22.01
CA ALA A 14 -0.84 -17.88 -23.18
C ALA A 14 -1.57 -19.20 -22.86
N CYS A 15 -1.41 -19.75 -21.66
CA CYS A 15 -2.05 -20.99 -21.26
C CYS A 15 -3.57 -20.82 -21.16
N ALA A 16 -4.33 -21.52 -22.01
CA ALA A 16 -5.80 -21.43 -22.04
C ALA A 16 -6.43 -21.89 -20.73
N GLU A 17 -5.86 -22.91 -20.10
CA GLU A 17 -6.38 -23.52 -18.87
C GLU A 17 -6.12 -22.70 -17.62
N LEU A 18 -5.23 -21.71 -17.66
CA LEU A 18 -4.92 -20.90 -16.51
C LEU A 18 -6.03 -19.85 -16.31
N PRO A 19 -6.70 -19.81 -15.13
CA PRO A 19 -7.78 -18.85 -14.90
C PRO A 19 -7.22 -17.44 -14.70
N TRP A 20 -8.05 -16.43 -14.95
CA TRP A 20 -7.73 -15.05 -14.58
C TRP A 20 -7.79 -14.81 -13.07
N ARG A 21 -8.72 -15.44 -12.40
CA ARG A 21 -8.96 -15.28 -10.95
C ARG A 21 -9.32 -16.62 -10.33
N VAL A 22 -8.81 -16.83 -9.12
CA VAL A 22 -9.24 -17.93 -8.26
C VAL A 22 -10.51 -17.51 -7.53
N THR A 23 -11.52 -18.39 -7.48
CA THR A 23 -12.83 -18.10 -6.87
C THR A 23 -13.12 -18.97 -5.65
N THR A 24 -12.25 -19.93 -5.33
CA THR A 24 -12.42 -20.83 -4.19
C THR A 24 -11.30 -20.65 -3.18
N LYS A 25 -11.64 -20.63 -1.90
CA LYS A 25 -10.67 -20.45 -0.81
C LYS A 25 -9.57 -21.51 -0.79
N SER A 26 -9.89 -22.75 -1.15
CA SER A 26 -8.92 -23.85 -1.23
C SER A 26 -7.85 -23.67 -2.30
N GLU A 27 -8.08 -22.77 -3.24
CA GLU A 27 -7.16 -22.47 -4.35
C GLU A 27 -6.51 -21.09 -4.26
N ALA A 28 -6.69 -20.38 -3.15
CA ALA A 28 -6.30 -18.98 -2.97
C ALA A 28 -4.84 -18.65 -3.34
N MET A 29 -3.93 -19.61 -3.25
CA MET A 29 -2.51 -19.43 -3.57
C MET A 29 -2.11 -19.92 -4.96
N ARG A 30 -3.05 -20.42 -5.75
CA ARG A 30 -2.73 -20.89 -7.11
C ARG A 30 -2.37 -19.71 -8.02
N THR A 31 -1.48 -20.03 -8.95
CA THR A 31 -1.09 -19.09 -10.01
C THR A 31 -2.28 -18.79 -10.92
N THR A 32 -2.37 -17.55 -11.37
CA THR A 32 -3.38 -17.07 -12.30
C THR A 32 -2.73 -16.27 -13.44
N LYS A 33 -3.46 -16.03 -14.52
CA LYS A 33 -2.98 -15.13 -15.59
C LYS A 33 -2.69 -13.72 -15.04
N ALA A 34 -3.52 -13.24 -14.10
CA ALA A 34 -3.32 -11.96 -13.47
C ALA A 34 -1.99 -11.91 -12.70
N LEU A 35 -1.65 -12.97 -11.95
CA LEU A 35 -0.35 -13.04 -11.28
C LEU A 35 0.81 -13.04 -12.28
N ALA A 36 0.70 -13.79 -13.38
CA ALA A 36 1.73 -13.80 -14.43
C ALA A 36 1.93 -12.39 -15.03
N TRP A 37 0.86 -11.65 -15.31
CA TRP A 37 0.93 -10.26 -15.74
C TRP A 37 1.57 -9.35 -14.68
N ALA A 38 1.21 -9.50 -13.41
CA ALA A 38 1.78 -8.70 -12.33
C ALA A 38 3.29 -8.94 -12.15
N ILE A 39 3.73 -10.19 -12.24
CA ILE A 39 5.16 -10.53 -12.18
C ILE A 39 5.89 -9.96 -13.40
N LYS A 40 5.36 -10.13 -14.62
CA LYS A 40 5.95 -9.59 -15.84
C LYS A 40 6.11 -8.08 -15.78
N SER A 41 5.05 -7.37 -15.37
CA SER A 41 5.05 -5.92 -15.14
C SER A 41 6.15 -5.50 -14.17
N ARG A 42 6.21 -6.14 -13.03
CA ARG A 42 7.18 -5.82 -11.96
C ARG A 42 8.63 -6.08 -12.42
N MET A 43 8.86 -7.18 -13.10
CA MET A 43 10.20 -7.54 -13.57
C MET A 43 10.69 -6.63 -14.70
N SER A 44 9.81 -6.12 -15.55
CA SER A 44 10.19 -5.14 -16.56
C SER A 44 10.65 -3.81 -15.94
N LEU A 45 9.99 -3.35 -14.87
CA LEU A 45 10.41 -2.16 -14.13
C LEU A 45 11.76 -2.38 -13.42
N VAL A 46 11.97 -3.56 -12.84
CA VAL A 46 13.27 -3.91 -12.22
C VAL A 46 14.38 -3.86 -13.27
N ALA A 47 14.16 -4.45 -14.46
CA ALA A 47 15.14 -4.43 -15.53
C ALA A 47 15.47 -3.00 -16.03
N ALA A 48 14.47 -2.11 -16.07
CA ALA A 48 14.65 -0.73 -16.50
C ALA A 48 15.33 0.15 -15.44
N SER A 49 15.32 -0.27 -14.17
CA SER A 49 15.88 0.54 -13.09
C SER A 49 17.39 0.72 -13.23
N PRO A 50 17.97 1.87 -12.86
CA PRO A 50 19.40 2.15 -12.97
C PRO A 50 20.31 1.12 -12.26
N LEU A 51 19.78 0.41 -11.26
CA LEU A 51 20.52 -0.60 -10.51
C LEU A 51 20.75 -1.89 -11.33
N PHE A 52 19.84 -2.20 -12.28
CA PHE A 52 19.84 -3.49 -12.98
C PHE A 52 19.90 -3.38 -14.52
N ASN A 53 19.86 -2.17 -15.08
CA ASN A 53 19.78 -1.97 -16.52
C ASN A 53 21.14 -2.10 -17.24
N GLU A 54 22.24 -2.23 -16.52
CA GLU A 54 23.60 -2.36 -17.09
C GLU A 54 23.94 -1.27 -18.12
N GLY A 55 23.38 -0.06 -17.93
CA GLY A 55 23.57 1.07 -18.82
C GLY A 55 22.67 1.09 -20.06
N ASN A 56 21.73 0.16 -20.19
CA ASN A 56 20.74 0.15 -21.26
C ASN A 56 19.49 0.94 -20.88
N ASP A 57 18.74 1.37 -21.89
CA ASP A 57 17.44 2.02 -21.73
C ASP A 57 16.32 1.01 -22.03
N TYR A 58 15.67 0.51 -20.99
CA TYR A 58 14.52 -0.42 -21.08
C TYR A 58 13.20 0.25 -20.69
N TRP A 59 13.15 1.58 -20.51
CA TRP A 59 11.96 2.25 -20.02
C TRP A 59 10.78 2.17 -20.98
N GLU A 60 11.04 2.28 -22.30
CA GLU A 60 9.97 2.14 -23.29
C GLU A 60 9.38 0.73 -23.28
N GLU A 61 10.20 -0.32 -23.22
CA GLU A 61 9.74 -1.69 -23.11
C GLU A 61 8.94 -1.91 -21.82
N ALA A 62 9.44 -1.42 -20.69
CA ALA A 62 8.74 -1.48 -19.41
C ALA A 62 7.39 -0.77 -19.49
N TYR A 63 7.32 0.40 -20.10
CA TYR A 63 6.07 1.14 -20.31
C TYR A 63 5.06 0.32 -21.10
N GLN A 64 5.46 -0.25 -22.24
CA GLN A 64 4.58 -1.06 -23.09
C GLN A 64 4.04 -2.30 -22.36
N ILE A 65 4.91 -2.99 -21.61
CA ILE A 65 4.50 -4.15 -20.81
C ILE A 65 3.49 -3.73 -19.72
N ASN A 66 3.75 -2.64 -19.02
CA ASN A 66 2.87 -2.17 -17.94
C ASN A 66 1.52 -1.67 -18.47
N ALA A 67 1.51 -0.96 -19.60
CA ALA A 67 0.28 -0.53 -20.25
C ALA A 67 -0.56 -1.74 -20.73
N ALA A 68 0.08 -2.76 -21.31
CA ALA A 68 -0.58 -3.99 -21.69
C ALA A 68 -1.11 -4.77 -20.50
N ALA A 69 -0.35 -4.84 -19.40
CA ALA A 69 -0.78 -5.49 -18.16
C ALA A 69 -2.02 -4.80 -17.57
N LEU A 70 -1.99 -3.47 -17.45
CA LEU A 70 -3.12 -2.70 -16.94
C LEU A 70 -4.38 -2.93 -17.78
N LYS A 71 -4.26 -2.87 -19.11
CA LYS A 71 -5.35 -3.15 -20.03
C LYS A 71 -5.90 -4.56 -19.84
N ALA A 72 -5.04 -5.58 -19.84
CA ALA A 72 -5.44 -6.97 -19.71
C ALA A 72 -6.14 -7.25 -18.36
N LEU A 73 -5.63 -6.68 -17.26
CA LEU A 73 -6.25 -6.81 -15.94
C LEU A 73 -7.63 -6.15 -15.92
N THR A 74 -7.75 -4.91 -16.42
CA THR A 74 -9.01 -4.16 -16.42
C THR A 74 -10.07 -4.87 -17.27
N GLU A 75 -9.71 -5.35 -18.47
CA GLU A 75 -10.60 -6.10 -19.36
C GLU A 75 -11.06 -7.44 -18.73
N ASN A 76 -10.32 -7.97 -17.76
CA ASN A 76 -10.67 -9.20 -17.05
C ASN A 76 -11.19 -8.96 -15.63
N GLY A 77 -11.74 -7.77 -15.38
CA GLY A 77 -12.55 -7.45 -14.20
C GLY A 77 -11.75 -7.09 -12.96
N TYR A 78 -10.47 -6.70 -13.12
CA TYR A 78 -9.71 -6.09 -12.04
C TYR A 78 -9.94 -4.59 -12.02
N GLU A 79 -10.15 -4.04 -10.84
CA GLU A 79 -10.36 -2.61 -10.60
C GLU A 79 -9.93 -2.25 -9.18
N LEU A 80 -9.66 -0.98 -8.90
CA LEU A 80 -9.33 -0.51 -7.56
C LEU A 80 -10.54 -0.67 -6.62
N PHE A 81 -10.28 -1.08 -5.39
CA PHE A 81 -11.26 -1.19 -4.33
C PHE A 81 -11.49 0.18 -3.69
N THR A 82 -12.47 0.91 -4.17
CA THR A 82 -12.72 2.31 -3.77
C THR A 82 -13.88 2.50 -2.81
N THR A 83 -14.65 1.42 -2.54
CA THR A 83 -15.85 1.50 -1.70
C THR A 83 -15.76 0.47 -0.59
N CYS A 84 -15.75 0.94 0.66
CA CYS A 84 -15.80 0.07 1.83
C CYS A 84 -17.13 -0.70 1.85
N THR A 85 -17.06 -2.01 2.03
CA THR A 85 -18.24 -2.90 2.08
C THR A 85 -18.58 -3.36 3.49
N ASP A 86 -17.72 -3.12 4.45
CA ASP A 86 -17.91 -3.44 5.86
C ASP A 86 -17.67 -2.18 6.73
N ILE A 87 -18.61 -1.27 6.65
CA ILE A 87 -18.57 0.01 7.37
C ILE A 87 -18.63 -0.17 8.90
N ASN A 88 -19.18 -1.29 9.38
CA ASN A 88 -19.25 -1.55 10.82
C ASN A 88 -17.85 -1.81 11.42
N THR A 89 -16.97 -2.45 10.63
CA THR A 89 -15.61 -2.77 11.07
C THR A 89 -14.62 -1.66 10.72
N TYR A 90 -14.76 -1.05 9.54
CA TYR A 90 -13.74 -0.13 8.98
C TYR A 90 -14.20 1.33 8.93
N GLY A 91 -15.47 1.61 9.28
CA GLY A 91 -16.04 2.95 9.20
C GLY A 91 -16.45 3.36 7.78
N ASP A 92 -16.92 4.61 7.65
CA ASP A 92 -17.40 5.23 6.40
C ASP A 92 -16.50 6.37 5.91
N GLY A 93 -15.36 6.58 6.56
CA GLY A 93 -14.39 7.62 6.21
C GLY A 93 -13.75 7.41 4.84
N LYS A 94 -13.14 8.46 4.30
CA LYS A 94 -12.49 8.44 2.98
C LYS A 94 -11.39 7.37 2.85
N GLY A 95 -10.71 7.00 3.95
CA GLY A 95 -9.70 5.96 4.01
C GLY A 95 -10.25 4.54 4.22
N ALA A 96 -11.54 4.38 4.51
CA ALA A 96 -12.12 3.11 4.96
C ALA A 96 -11.95 1.95 3.95
N ALA A 97 -12.08 2.22 2.65
CA ALA A 97 -11.85 1.20 1.63
C ALA A 97 -10.40 0.73 1.62
N PHE A 98 -9.44 1.66 1.71
CA PHE A 98 -8.02 1.32 1.80
C PHE A 98 -7.72 0.54 3.09
N ARG A 99 -8.25 0.97 4.25
CA ARG A 99 -8.14 0.23 5.52
C ARG A 99 -8.68 -1.19 5.37
N GLN A 100 -9.84 -1.34 4.77
CA GLN A 100 -10.46 -2.64 4.58
C GLN A 100 -9.58 -3.58 3.75
N ILE A 101 -8.97 -3.13 2.66
CA ILE A 101 -8.16 -4.00 1.80
C ILE A 101 -6.81 -4.35 2.42
N VAL A 102 -6.17 -3.42 3.16
CA VAL A 102 -4.84 -3.64 3.73
C VAL A 102 -4.87 -4.28 5.12
N ALA A 103 -5.88 -3.97 5.95
CA ALA A 103 -5.98 -4.45 7.31
C ALA A 103 -6.88 -5.68 7.46
N SER A 104 -7.66 -6.03 6.44
CA SER A 104 -8.57 -7.16 6.52
C SER A 104 -7.83 -8.48 6.67
N ALA A 105 -8.39 -9.29 7.56
CA ALA A 105 -8.01 -10.68 7.72
C ALA A 105 -8.63 -11.61 6.67
N ALA A 106 -9.52 -11.11 5.84
CA ALA A 106 -10.24 -11.91 4.85
C ALA A 106 -9.37 -12.24 3.65
N ASP A 107 -9.65 -13.38 3.03
CA ASP A 107 -9.00 -13.80 1.78
C ASP A 107 -9.69 -13.08 0.61
N TYR A 108 -9.35 -11.82 0.38
CA TYR A 108 -10.00 -10.99 -0.64
C TYR A 108 -9.81 -11.52 -2.05
N ALA A 109 -8.67 -12.13 -2.34
CA ALA A 109 -8.40 -12.71 -3.64
C ALA A 109 -9.45 -13.74 -4.10
N VAL A 110 -10.24 -14.29 -3.18
CA VAL A 110 -11.25 -15.32 -3.46
C VAL A 110 -12.68 -14.84 -3.28
N THR A 111 -12.89 -13.57 -2.97
CA THR A 111 -14.24 -13.03 -2.79
C THR A 111 -14.66 -12.18 -4.01
N PRO A 112 -15.94 -12.23 -4.43
CA PRO A 112 -16.43 -11.36 -5.50
C PRO A 112 -16.37 -9.86 -5.19
N ARG A 113 -16.14 -9.51 -3.93
CA ARG A 113 -16.12 -8.12 -3.44
C ARG A 113 -14.82 -7.40 -3.73
N ASP A 114 -13.71 -8.15 -3.72
CA ASP A 114 -12.41 -7.57 -3.96
C ASP A 114 -11.97 -7.87 -5.39
N LYS A 115 -11.91 -6.82 -6.17
CA LYS A 115 -11.44 -6.86 -7.56
C LYS A 115 -10.03 -6.28 -7.71
N GLU A 116 -9.40 -5.82 -6.63
CA GLU A 116 -8.06 -5.25 -6.65
C GLU A 116 -6.98 -6.30 -6.40
N THR A 117 -7.17 -7.18 -5.43
CA THR A 117 -6.16 -8.17 -5.05
C THR A 117 -5.93 -9.18 -6.16
N ILE A 118 -4.72 -9.20 -6.69
CA ILE A 118 -4.28 -10.13 -7.74
C ILE A 118 -3.86 -11.46 -7.14
N TRP A 119 -3.10 -11.41 -6.03
CA TRP A 119 -2.59 -12.58 -5.34
C TRP A 119 -2.32 -12.25 -3.89
N GLN A 120 -2.60 -13.19 -3.02
CA GLN A 120 -2.40 -13.07 -1.58
C GLN A 120 -1.78 -14.34 -1.04
N HIS A 121 -0.80 -14.19 -0.16
CA HIS A 121 -0.25 -15.31 0.59
C HIS A 121 -1.30 -15.81 1.59
N ALA A 122 -1.57 -17.10 1.63
CA ALA A 122 -2.49 -17.64 2.62
C ALA A 122 -1.96 -17.39 4.03
N LYS A 123 -2.83 -16.93 4.91
CA LYS A 123 -2.50 -16.88 6.33
C LYS A 123 -2.28 -18.30 6.83
N THR A 124 -1.04 -18.62 7.12
CA THR A 124 -0.77 -19.79 7.96
C THR A 124 -1.28 -19.45 9.35
N GLY A 125 -2.19 -20.26 9.87
CA GLY A 125 -2.88 -20.03 11.15
C GLY A 125 -1.99 -20.12 12.39
N THR A 126 -0.71 -19.82 12.28
CA THR A 126 0.21 -19.70 13.39
C THR A 126 0.21 -18.26 13.86
N MET A 127 -0.34 -18.04 15.02
CA MET A 127 -0.38 -16.76 15.74
C MET A 127 0.97 -16.00 15.77
N GLY A 128 2.08 -16.69 15.59
CA GLY A 128 3.41 -16.09 15.63
C GLY A 128 3.70 -15.03 14.57
N SER A 129 3.10 -15.14 13.38
CA SER A 129 3.30 -14.14 12.32
C SER A 129 2.41 -12.91 12.50
N ILE A 130 1.27 -13.05 13.18
CA ILE A 130 0.34 -11.94 13.45
C ILE A 130 0.80 -11.12 14.66
N GLN A 131 1.42 -11.77 15.63
CA GLN A 131 1.94 -11.08 16.82
C GLN A 131 2.96 -9.99 16.48
N HIS A 132 3.75 -10.17 15.44
CA HIS A 132 4.68 -9.12 15.02
C HIS A 132 3.97 -7.83 14.60
N HIS A 133 2.80 -7.89 14.01
CA HIS A 133 2.03 -6.70 13.63
C HIS A 133 1.47 -5.96 14.84
N ILE A 134 1.00 -6.68 15.86
CA ILE A 134 0.46 -6.10 17.08
C ILE A 134 1.56 -5.40 17.90
N TRP A 135 2.76 -5.94 17.89
CA TRP A 135 3.90 -5.38 18.63
C TRP A 135 4.38 -4.03 18.06
N HIS A 136 4.07 -3.75 16.82
CA HIS A 136 4.40 -2.49 16.15
C HIS A 136 3.42 -1.35 16.49
N ILE A 137 2.22 -1.69 16.95
CA ILE A 137 1.17 -0.73 17.33
C ILE A 137 1.25 -0.37 18.84
N GLY A 138 2.15 -0.98 19.57
CA GLY A 138 2.32 -0.72 20.98
C GLY A 138 2.74 0.71 21.25
N TYR A 139 1.76 1.52 21.54
CA TYR A 139 1.93 2.93 21.81
C TYR A 139 1.96 3.20 23.32
N ILE A 140 2.99 3.91 23.75
CA ILE A 140 3.10 4.38 25.13
C ILE A 140 2.06 5.50 25.31
N GLY A 141 1.08 5.29 26.16
CA GLY A 141 0.03 6.30 26.42
C GLY A 141 -1.37 5.85 26.06
N CYS A 142 -1.57 4.83 25.23
CA CYS A 142 -2.92 4.29 24.97
C CYS A 142 -3.42 3.35 26.10
N GLY A 143 -2.78 3.35 27.27
CA GLY A 143 -3.18 2.52 28.42
C GLY A 143 -3.04 1.03 28.21
N MET A 144 -2.36 0.63 27.15
CA MET A 144 -1.87 -0.73 27.00
C MET A 144 -0.67 -0.88 27.89
N ASP A 145 -0.62 -2.01 28.57
CA ASP A 145 0.42 -2.36 29.52
C ASP A 145 1.81 -1.94 29.01
N ASN A 146 2.68 -1.45 29.87
CA ASN A 146 4.03 -0.93 29.58
C ASN A 146 4.97 -1.86 28.78
N THR A 147 4.47 -2.99 28.34
CA THR A 147 5.20 -3.99 27.55
C THR A 147 5.30 -3.66 26.07
N PHE A 148 4.49 -2.75 25.55
CA PHE A 148 4.45 -2.39 24.14
C PHE A 148 5.24 -1.11 23.90
N LYS A 149 6.31 -1.24 23.13
CA LYS A 149 7.12 -0.11 22.67
C LYS A 149 6.82 0.14 21.21
N CYS A 150 6.66 1.39 20.81
CA CYS A 150 6.63 1.78 19.41
C CYS A 150 7.93 1.34 18.74
N ALA A 151 7.89 0.23 17.99
CA ALA A 151 9.07 -0.34 17.35
C ALA A 151 9.24 0.12 15.91
N THR A 152 8.14 0.50 15.24
CA THR A 152 8.17 0.90 13.83
C THR A 152 7.58 2.29 13.69
N CYS A 153 8.44 3.24 13.34
CA CYS A 153 8.04 4.61 13.02
C CYS A 153 8.30 4.84 11.53
N PRO A 154 7.42 5.52 10.82
CA PRO A 154 7.70 5.94 9.45
C PRO A 154 8.85 6.95 9.43
N THR A 155 9.62 6.99 8.35
CA THR A 155 10.51 8.12 8.12
C THR A 155 9.71 9.36 7.74
N GLN A 156 10.28 10.55 7.95
CA GLN A 156 9.61 11.79 7.56
C GLN A 156 9.39 11.85 6.04
N GLU A 157 10.31 11.29 5.24
CA GLU A 157 10.16 11.22 3.79
C GLU A 157 8.94 10.39 3.36
N LEU A 158 8.62 9.32 4.09
CA LEU A 158 7.39 8.56 3.82
C LEU A 158 6.15 9.40 4.13
N VAL A 159 6.15 10.12 5.23
CA VAL A 159 5.04 11.01 5.60
C VAL A 159 4.89 12.14 4.57
N ASP A 160 6.00 12.74 4.14
CA ASP A 160 6.00 13.83 3.17
C ASP A 160 5.61 13.37 1.76
N ALA A 161 5.76 12.08 1.44
CA ALA A 161 5.36 11.52 0.15
C ALA A 161 3.85 11.45 -0.06
N PHE A 162 3.06 11.47 1.03
CA PHE A 162 1.61 11.60 0.89
C PHE A 162 1.25 13.02 0.45
N GLU A 163 0.36 13.14 -0.51
CA GLU A 163 -0.11 14.41 -1.05
C GLU A 163 -1.16 15.08 -0.15
N THR A 164 -1.58 16.27 -0.50
CA THR A 164 -2.78 16.87 0.06
C THR A 164 -4.04 16.35 -0.63
N LEU A 165 -5.23 16.68 -0.09
CA LEU A 165 -6.53 16.19 -0.58
C LEU A 165 -6.81 16.51 -2.06
N ASP A 166 -6.15 17.52 -2.61
CA ASP A 166 -6.22 17.92 -4.01
C ASP A 166 -5.14 17.28 -4.90
N GLY A 167 -4.36 16.34 -4.36
CA GLY A 167 -3.31 15.65 -5.09
C GLY A 167 -2.06 16.48 -5.32
N GLN A 168 -1.83 17.53 -4.53
CA GLN A 168 -0.59 18.32 -4.64
C GLN A 168 0.49 17.75 -3.70
N PRO A 169 1.73 17.60 -4.18
CA PRO A 169 2.83 17.18 -3.34
C PRO A 169 3.13 18.24 -2.26
N VAL A 170 3.49 17.76 -1.07
CA VAL A 170 3.87 18.61 0.06
C VAL A 170 5.21 19.31 -0.18
N LEU A 171 6.14 18.58 -0.77
CA LEU A 171 7.48 19.06 -1.05
C LEU A 171 7.65 19.40 -2.54
N ASN A 172 8.63 20.24 -2.82
CA ASN A 172 9.08 20.50 -4.17
C ASN A 172 9.74 19.25 -4.75
N LEU A 173 9.13 18.63 -5.76
CA LEU A 173 9.60 17.36 -6.32
C LEU A 173 11.00 17.45 -6.97
N ASN A 174 11.41 18.64 -7.44
CA ASN A 174 12.73 18.81 -8.06
C ASN A 174 13.86 18.90 -7.02
N LYS A 175 13.56 19.40 -5.83
CA LYS A 175 14.49 19.52 -4.71
C LYS A 175 13.69 19.42 -3.40
N PRO A 176 13.38 18.22 -2.92
CA PRO A 176 12.51 18.03 -1.77
C PRO A 176 13.07 18.59 -0.46
N TYR A 177 14.40 18.57 -0.31
CA TYR A 177 15.09 19.06 0.88
C TYR A 177 16.21 20.03 0.52
N LEU A 178 16.47 20.98 1.39
CA LEU A 178 17.49 22.00 1.21
C LEU A 178 18.88 21.53 1.68
N ASP A 179 18.92 20.49 2.51
CA ASP A 179 20.13 19.90 3.07
C ASP A 179 20.21 18.39 2.81
N GLU A 180 21.42 17.85 2.86
CA GLU A 180 21.70 16.41 2.63
C GLU A 180 21.16 15.48 3.74
N ARG A 181 20.85 16.04 4.91
CA ARG A 181 20.32 15.29 6.05
C ARG A 181 18.80 15.22 6.07
N HIS A 182 18.14 15.86 5.12
CA HIS A 182 16.68 15.96 5.02
C HIS A 182 16.01 16.62 6.24
N LEU A 183 16.73 17.52 6.93
CA LEU A 183 16.21 18.24 8.10
C LEU A 183 15.55 19.57 7.74
N GLN A 184 15.74 20.04 6.51
CA GLN A 184 15.18 21.28 6.01
C GLN A 184 14.27 21.00 4.80
N PRO A 185 12.96 20.75 5.03
CA PRO A 185 12.02 20.48 3.95
C PRO A 185 11.86 21.72 3.07
N ASN A 186 11.84 21.49 1.76
CA ASN A 186 11.56 22.50 0.76
C ASN A 186 10.10 22.35 0.30
N TYR A 187 9.20 23.06 0.97
CA TYR A 187 7.78 22.95 0.69
C TYR A 187 7.39 23.41 -0.70
N ASN A 188 6.37 22.78 -1.28
CA ASN A 188 5.79 23.16 -2.54
C ASN A 188 4.98 24.45 -2.38
N ILE A 189 5.51 25.55 -2.87
CA ILE A 189 4.87 26.89 -2.75
C ILE A 189 3.49 26.97 -3.44
N ASN A 190 3.20 26.05 -4.37
CA ASN A 190 1.91 25.99 -5.07
C ASN A 190 0.86 25.20 -4.30
N ASN A 191 1.26 24.46 -3.26
CA ASN A 191 0.32 23.71 -2.42
C ASN A 191 -0.24 24.63 -1.33
N THR A 192 -1.47 25.09 -1.54
CA THR A 192 -2.15 26.02 -0.61
C THR A 192 -2.92 25.31 0.50
N LEU A 193 -3.04 23.99 0.44
CA LEU A 193 -3.73 23.20 1.47
C LEU A 193 -2.80 22.71 2.58
N TYR A 194 -1.50 22.67 2.32
CA TYR A 194 -0.53 22.20 3.30
C TYR A 194 -0.13 23.32 4.27
N ASP A 195 -0.24 23.04 5.57
CA ASP A 195 0.24 23.90 6.63
C ASP A 195 1.33 23.20 7.44
N PRO A 196 2.58 23.67 7.44
CA PRO A 196 3.67 23.09 8.22
C PRO A 196 3.43 23.10 9.73
N ASN A 197 2.55 23.96 10.24
CA ASN A 197 2.19 23.99 11.68
C ASN A 197 1.09 22.95 12.01
N ASN A 198 0.39 22.43 10.98
CA ASN A 198 -0.62 21.39 11.10
C ASN A 198 -0.40 20.30 10.02
N PRO A 199 0.74 19.60 10.05
CA PRO A 199 1.25 18.81 8.93
C PRO A 199 0.40 17.60 8.57
N TYR A 200 -0.54 17.21 9.40
CA TYR A 200 -1.40 16.04 9.20
C TYR A 200 -2.81 16.40 8.70
N VAL A 201 -3.15 17.68 8.67
CA VAL A 201 -4.47 18.16 8.21
C VAL A 201 -4.48 18.30 6.69
N ASN A 202 -5.63 18.04 6.07
CA ASN A 202 -5.83 18.10 4.61
C ASN A 202 -4.93 17.17 3.79
N ARG A 203 -4.49 16.06 4.37
CA ARG A 203 -3.64 15.08 3.70
C ARG A 203 -4.49 13.99 3.02
N ASP A 204 -3.86 13.30 2.10
CA ASP A 204 -4.41 12.06 1.53
C ASP A 204 -4.90 11.15 2.67
N PRO A 205 -6.14 10.67 2.64
CA PRO A 205 -6.70 9.84 3.70
C PRO A 205 -5.88 8.59 4.01
N ARG A 206 -5.11 8.08 3.05
CA ARG A 206 -4.23 6.93 3.24
C ARG A 206 -3.08 7.19 4.21
N LEU A 207 -2.71 8.46 4.45
CA LEU A 207 -1.71 8.77 5.47
C LEU A 207 -2.15 8.27 6.85
N HIS A 208 -3.35 8.62 7.28
CA HIS A 208 -3.91 8.23 8.58
C HIS A 208 -4.22 6.73 8.69
N GLU A 209 -4.29 6.03 7.55
CA GLU A 209 -4.43 4.57 7.51
C GLU A 209 -3.08 3.84 7.52
N THR A 210 -2.00 4.54 7.18
CA THR A 210 -0.64 4.00 7.08
C THR A 210 0.19 4.30 8.32
N ALA A 211 0.04 5.50 8.87
CA ALA A 211 0.78 5.99 10.02
C ALA A 211 -0.16 6.62 11.05
N LEU A 212 0.08 6.37 12.32
CA LEU A 212 -0.61 7.06 13.39
C LEU A 212 -0.01 8.46 13.55
N CYS A 213 -0.83 9.46 13.37
CA CYS A 213 -0.48 10.86 13.52
C CYS A 213 -1.01 11.41 14.84
N ASN A 214 -0.43 12.52 15.28
CA ASN A 214 -0.95 13.22 16.45
C ASN A 214 -2.40 13.64 16.24
N GLY A 215 -3.25 13.32 17.22
CA GLY A 215 -4.69 13.57 17.16
C GLY A 215 -5.53 12.45 16.52
N ASP A 216 -4.92 11.43 15.95
CA ASP A 216 -5.64 10.26 15.45
C ASP A 216 -6.32 9.49 16.59
N GLN A 217 -7.29 8.68 16.25
CA GLN A 217 -8.01 7.83 17.18
C GLN A 217 -7.79 6.36 16.88
N ILE A 218 -7.48 5.61 17.93
CA ILE A 218 -7.42 4.14 17.86
C ILE A 218 -8.67 3.60 18.56
N VAL A 219 -9.43 2.79 17.84
CA VAL A 219 -10.58 2.06 18.40
C VAL A 219 -10.13 0.66 18.77
N TRP A 220 -10.25 0.29 20.03
CA TRP A 220 -9.89 -1.03 20.53
C TRP A 220 -11.07 -2.01 20.44
N ASP A 221 -10.80 -3.32 20.51
CA ASP A 221 -11.79 -4.41 20.40
C ASP A 221 -12.99 -4.27 21.34
N ASN A 222 -12.82 -3.57 22.46
CA ASN A 222 -13.89 -3.31 23.43
C ASN A 222 -14.67 -2.01 23.16
N GLY A 223 -14.43 -1.36 22.02
CA GLY A 223 -15.02 -0.06 21.67
C GLY A 223 -14.39 1.14 22.38
N LYS A 224 -13.32 0.94 23.16
CA LYS A 224 -12.63 2.04 23.82
C LYS A 224 -11.84 2.84 22.79
N ILE A 225 -12.05 4.16 22.79
CA ILE A 225 -11.36 5.09 21.89
C ILE A 225 -10.19 5.70 22.66
N TRP A 226 -9.03 5.70 22.01
CA TRP A 226 -7.81 6.32 22.47
C TRP A 226 -7.37 7.39 21.49
N ASN A 227 -7.10 8.59 21.99
CA ASN A 227 -6.48 9.62 21.19
C ASN A 227 -4.97 9.40 21.18
N VAL A 228 -4.38 9.51 19.99
CA VAL A 228 -2.93 9.48 19.80
C VAL A 228 -2.39 10.85 20.16
N ASP A 229 -1.59 10.92 21.22
CA ASP A 229 -0.90 12.12 21.65
C ASP A 229 0.60 11.83 21.65
N ILE A 230 1.33 12.44 20.74
CA ILE A 230 2.77 12.24 20.55
C ILE A 230 3.61 13.39 21.13
N TYR A 231 2.97 14.40 21.70
CA TYR A 231 3.61 15.50 22.40
C TYR A 231 3.24 15.44 23.87
N GLU A 232 4.23 15.56 24.74
CA GLU A 232 3.96 15.85 26.15
C GLU A 232 3.47 17.30 26.28
N GLY A 233 2.23 17.45 26.68
CA GLY A 233 1.59 18.73 26.94
C GLY A 233 1.94 19.27 28.33
#